data_cfda414432b7c149c96ecd3017ca634d
#
_entry.id   cfda414432b7c149c96ecd3017ca634d
#
_cell.length_a   1.000
_cell.length_b   1.000
_cell.length_c   1.000
_cell.angle_alpha   90.00
_cell.angle_beta   90.00
_cell.angle_gamma   90.00
#
_symmetry.space_group_name_H-M   'P 1'
#
loop_
_entity.id
_entity.type
_entity.pdbx_description
1 polymer ?
#
loop_
_entity_poly.entity_id
_entity_poly.type
_entity_poly.pdbx_seq_one_letter_code
_entity_poly.pdbx_strand_id
1 'polypeptide(L)'
;QARAVLCDERHALHVPLGCCEGVIERAEGARGIAGGQTRDLAILSCVGRPVCFHVLGFFPDGRARLSRRSAQEQALDLLLRQRPGDILPAVVTGLAEFGAFCDIGCGALGLLGTRRICMSRPAHAADCLRVGQRIFTAVRTLDPVQRRVTLTMRELLGTWQENAARFRAGQTVTGVVRTVTDYGAFIALTPNLCGLAEPDGRLRPGQAVCVFIRAILPETLRIKLTVLHPLEALPPQALVYTRTEGHLDLWRYGTPDRAKAVTIF
;
A
#
# COMPACT_ATOMS: atom_id res chain seq x y z
N GLN A 1 -9.12 -2.59 -22.09
CA GLN A 1 -9.48 -1.77 -20.94
C GLN A 1 -10.30 -0.56 -21.39
N ALA A 2 -11.40 -0.26 -20.71
CA ALA A 2 -12.22 0.93 -20.94
C ALA A 2 -12.87 1.39 -19.62
N ARG A 3 -13.48 2.56 -19.62
CA ARG A 3 -14.13 3.12 -18.44
C ARG A 3 -15.58 2.65 -18.35
N ALA A 4 -15.98 2.05 -17.22
CA ALA A 4 -17.36 1.77 -16.93
C ALA A 4 -18.11 3.09 -16.66
N VAL A 5 -19.25 3.32 -17.32
CA VAL A 5 -20.00 4.58 -17.23
C VAL A 5 -21.27 4.45 -16.41
N LEU A 6 -21.85 3.25 -16.31
CA LEU A 6 -23.09 2.97 -15.62
C LEU A 6 -23.03 1.60 -14.95
N CYS A 7 -23.70 1.46 -13.82
CA CYS A 7 -24.10 0.19 -13.24
C CYS A 7 -25.63 0.20 -13.11
N ASP A 8 -26.30 -0.76 -13.72
CA ASP A 8 -27.75 -0.84 -13.71
C ASP A 8 -28.33 -1.50 -12.46
N GLU A 9 -29.65 -1.62 -12.35
CA GLU A 9 -30.36 -2.22 -11.21
C GLU A 9 -30.04 -3.71 -11.03
N ARG A 10 -29.57 -4.40 -12.08
CA ARG A 10 -29.12 -5.80 -12.04
C ARG A 10 -27.65 -5.93 -11.71
N HIS A 11 -26.98 -4.82 -11.34
CA HIS A 11 -25.55 -4.71 -11.11
C HIS A 11 -24.69 -5.11 -12.33
N ALA A 12 -25.20 -4.93 -13.57
CA ALA A 12 -24.38 -5.04 -14.75
C ALA A 12 -23.67 -3.70 -15.03
N LEU A 13 -22.38 -3.76 -15.42
CA LEU A 13 -21.62 -2.58 -15.80
C LEU A 13 -21.72 -2.35 -17.31
N HIS A 14 -21.98 -1.13 -17.69
CA HIS A 14 -22.02 -0.66 -19.05
C HIS A 14 -20.72 0.06 -19.43
N VAL A 15 -20.10 -0.35 -20.51
CA VAL A 15 -18.76 0.08 -20.92
C VAL A 15 -18.80 0.47 -22.40
N PRO A 16 -18.67 1.76 -22.75
CA PRO A 16 -18.61 2.19 -24.15
C PRO A 16 -17.26 1.74 -24.76
N LEU A 17 -17.34 1.03 -25.88
CA LEU A 17 -16.18 0.53 -26.61
C LEU A 17 -15.87 1.35 -27.89
N GLY A 18 -16.66 2.38 -28.16
CA GLY A 18 -16.52 3.21 -29.34
C GLY A 18 -17.29 2.65 -30.56
N CYS A 19 -17.13 1.37 -30.85
CA CYS A 19 -17.87 0.69 -31.94
C CYS A 19 -19.20 0.08 -31.50
N CYS A 20 -19.34 -0.28 -30.23
CA CYS A 20 -20.53 -0.85 -29.62
C CYS A 20 -20.56 -0.60 -28.13
N GLU A 21 -21.64 -0.94 -27.47
CA GLU A 21 -21.73 -1.01 -26.02
C GLU A 21 -21.25 -2.37 -25.53
N GLY A 22 -20.41 -2.38 -24.48
CA GLY A 22 -20.04 -3.57 -23.76
C GLY A 22 -20.81 -3.70 -22.46
N VAL A 23 -21.24 -4.92 -22.12
CA VAL A 23 -21.96 -5.24 -20.89
C VAL A 23 -21.20 -6.29 -20.11
N ILE A 24 -20.91 -5.99 -18.84
CA ILE A 24 -20.35 -6.94 -17.87
C ILE A 24 -21.50 -7.32 -16.94
N GLU A 25 -22.08 -8.49 -17.12
CA GLU A 25 -23.14 -9.00 -16.25
C GLU A 25 -22.64 -9.14 -14.80
N ARG A 26 -23.54 -9.08 -13.81
CA ARG A 26 -23.18 -9.16 -12.38
C ARG A 26 -22.26 -10.34 -12.07
N ALA A 27 -22.56 -11.53 -12.56
CA ALA A 27 -21.75 -12.73 -12.33
C ALA A 27 -20.31 -12.63 -12.89
N GLU A 28 -20.14 -11.80 -13.92
CA GLU A 28 -18.85 -11.51 -14.58
C GLU A 28 -18.19 -10.21 -14.03
N GLY A 29 -18.86 -9.50 -13.13
CA GLY A 29 -18.45 -8.19 -12.61
C GLY A 29 -17.23 -8.23 -11.71
N ALA A 30 -17.05 -9.29 -10.94
CA ALA A 30 -15.85 -9.51 -10.14
C ALA A 30 -15.70 -10.97 -9.73
N ARG A 31 -14.45 -11.36 -9.44
CA ARG A 31 -14.14 -12.66 -8.86
C ARG A 31 -14.83 -12.80 -7.50
N GLY A 32 -15.44 -13.97 -7.25
CA GLY A 32 -16.11 -14.29 -5.99
C GLY A 32 -17.55 -13.75 -5.83
N ILE A 33 -18.07 -12.98 -6.78
CA ILE A 33 -19.46 -12.50 -6.76
C ILE A 33 -20.43 -13.67 -6.86
N ALA A 34 -20.25 -14.56 -7.85
CA ALA A 34 -21.13 -15.70 -8.06
C ALA A 34 -21.18 -16.66 -6.85
N GLY A 35 -20.09 -16.78 -6.11
CA GLY A 35 -19.98 -17.57 -4.89
C GLY A 35 -20.31 -16.83 -3.59
N GLY A 36 -20.75 -15.57 -3.64
CA GLY A 36 -21.08 -14.78 -2.45
C GLY A 36 -19.88 -14.34 -1.58
N GLN A 37 -18.65 -14.60 -2.02
CA GLN A 37 -17.43 -14.23 -1.27
C GLN A 37 -17.08 -12.74 -1.45
N THR A 38 -17.57 -12.11 -2.51
CA THR A 38 -17.35 -10.70 -2.82
C THR A 38 -18.69 -9.96 -2.87
N ARG A 39 -18.75 -8.79 -2.26
CA ARG A 39 -19.97 -7.96 -2.23
C ARG A 39 -20.12 -7.17 -3.53
N ASP A 40 -21.36 -6.81 -3.90
CA ASP A 40 -21.67 -6.03 -5.09
C ASP A 40 -21.00 -4.64 -5.11
N LEU A 41 -20.58 -4.13 -3.96
CA LEU A 41 -19.76 -2.91 -3.86
C LEU A 41 -18.49 -2.97 -4.73
N ALA A 42 -17.94 -4.18 -4.97
CA ALA A 42 -16.79 -4.37 -5.84
C ALA A 42 -17.12 -4.11 -7.33
N ILE A 43 -18.39 -4.18 -7.71
CA ILE A 43 -18.89 -3.83 -9.04
C ILE A 43 -19.24 -2.33 -9.06
N LEU A 44 -20.05 -1.87 -8.11
CA LEU A 44 -20.51 -0.48 -8.01
C LEU A 44 -19.34 0.51 -7.98
N SER A 45 -18.25 0.17 -7.29
CA SER A 45 -17.04 1.00 -7.22
C SER A 45 -16.25 1.10 -8.53
N CYS A 46 -16.63 0.35 -9.58
CA CYS A 46 -16.00 0.42 -10.90
C CYS A 46 -16.56 1.56 -11.77
N VAL A 47 -17.74 2.09 -11.46
CA VAL A 47 -18.33 3.19 -12.21
C VAL A 47 -17.41 4.42 -12.18
N GLY A 48 -17.19 5.02 -13.35
CA GLY A 48 -16.26 6.14 -13.53
C GLY A 48 -14.77 5.75 -13.59
N ARG A 49 -14.43 4.45 -13.41
CA ARG A 49 -13.05 3.96 -13.41
C ARG A 49 -12.75 3.09 -14.62
N PRO A 50 -11.48 3.00 -15.06
CA PRO A 50 -11.07 2.04 -16.06
C PRO A 50 -11.18 0.61 -15.49
N VAL A 51 -11.77 -0.28 -16.26
CA VAL A 51 -11.90 -1.71 -15.95
C VAL A 51 -11.21 -2.56 -17.03
N CYS A 52 -10.54 -3.61 -16.60
CA CYS A 52 -10.01 -4.65 -17.49
C CYS A 52 -11.08 -5.71 -17.69
N PHE A 53 -11.19 -6.24 -18.90
CA PHE A 53 -12.15 -7.28 -19.25
C PHE A 53 -11.67 -8.11 -20.43
N HIS A 54 -12.24 -9.30 -20.59
CA HIS A 54 -12.19 -10.08 -21.81
C HIS A 54 -13.53 -9.98 -22.54
N VAL A 55 -13.49 -10.05 -23.86
CA VAL A 55 -14.68 -10.18 -24.68
C VAL A 55 -15.03 -11.67 -24.74
N LEU A 56 -16.22 -12.03 -24.27
CA LEU A 56 -16.73 -13.40 -24.30
C LEU A 56 -17.50 -13.71 -25.58
N GLY A 57 -18.00 -12.68 -26.27
CA GLY A 57 -18.84 -12.78 -27.44
C GLY A 57 -19.78 -11.57 -27.58
N PHE A 58 -20.87 -11.74 -28.25
CA PHE A 58 -21.87 -10.70 -28.48
C PHE A 58 -23.26 -11.19 -28.11
N PHE A 59 -24.09 -10.27 -27.64
CA PHE A 59 -25.53 -10.49 -27.50
C PHE A 59 -26.22 -10.39 -28.87
N PRO A 60 -27.42 -10.95 -29.01
CA PRO A 60 -28.21 -10.86 -30.29
C PRO A 60 -28.48 -9.42 -30.74
N ASP A 61 -28.46 -8.47 -29.82
CA ASP A 61 -28.68 -7.04 -30.10
C ASP A 61 -27.39 -6.30 -30.52
N GLY A 62 -26.26 -7.02 -30.68
CA GLY A 62 -24.97 -6.47 -31.10
C GLY A 62 -24.12 -5.90 -30.00
N ARG A 63 -24.57 -5.89 -28.74
CA ARG A 63 -23.71 -5.48 -27.60
C ARG A 63 -22.64 -6.54 -27.31
N ALA A 64 -21.46 -6.10 -26.93
CA ALA A 64 -20.37 -7.01 -26.54
C ALA A 64 -20.60 -7.57 -25.12
N ARG A 65 -20.53 -8.88 -24.99
CA ARG A 65 -20.55 -9.57 -23.70
C ARG A 65 -19.13 -9.62 -23.13
N LEU A 66 -18.93 -9.00 -21.95
CA LEU A 66 -17.63 -8.81 -21.34
C LEU A 66 -17.52 -9.53 -20.00
N SER A 67 -16.29 -9.93 -19.63
CA SER A 67 -15.98 -10.52 -18.33
C SER A 67 -14.79 -9.81 -17.67
N ARG A 68 -15.06 -9.11 -16.59
CA ARG A 68 -14.02 -8.60 -15.70
C ARG A 68 -13.45 -9.71 -14.81
N ARG A 69 -14.31 -10.64 -14.38
CA ARG A 69 -13.91 -11.82 -13.59
C ARG A 69 -12.81 -12.61 -14.29
N SER A 70 -13.00 -12.94 -15.57
CA SER A 70 -12.02 -13.69 -16.36
C SER A 70 -10.68 -12.93 -16.48
N ALA A 71 -10.71 -11.60 -16.68
CA ALA A 71 -9.50 -10.80 -16.71
C ALA A 71 -8.77 -10.78 -15.35
N GLN A 72 -9.51 -10.72 -14.23
CA GLN A 72 -8.94 -10.82 -12.88
C GLN A 72 -8.32 -12.20 -12.62
N GLU A 73 -8.97 -13.27 -13.07
CA GLU A 73 -8.46 -14.64 -12.91
C GLU A 73 -7.16 -14.82 -13.67
N GLN A 74 -7.09 -14.39 -14.93
CA GLN A 74 -5.87 -14.45 -15.72
C GLN A 74 -4.74 -13.60 -15.10
N ALA A 75 -5.05 -12.38 -14.67
CA ALA A 75 -4.07 -11.53 -14.01
C ALA A 75 -3.51 -12.19 -12.74
N LEU A 76 -4.39 -12.79 -11.93
CA LEU A 76 -3.99 -13.49 -10.72
C LEU A 76 -3.13 -14.74 -11.03
N ASP A 77 -3.44 -15.49 -12.10
CA ASP A 77 -2.63 -16.63 -12.52
C ASP A 77 -1.21 -16.19 -12.93
N LEU A 78 -1.09 -15.05 -13.60
CA LEU A 78 0.22 -14.46 -13.93
C LEU A 78 0.97 -13.99 -12.68
N LEU A 79 0.25 -13.37 -11.73
CA LEU A 79 0.82 -12.93 -10.45
C LEU A 79 1.30 -14.10 -9.58
N LEU A 80 0.56 -15.21 -9.57
CA LEU A 80 0.95 -16.42 -8.82
C LEU A 80 2.18 -17.12 -9.40
N ARG A 81 2.64 -16.76 -10.60
CA ARG A 81 3.91 -17.18 -11.19
C ARG A 81 5.09 -16.28 -10.83
N GLN A 82 4.83 -15.13 -10.22
CA GLN A 82 5.88 -14.26 -9.69
C GLN A 82 6.60 -14.93 -8.53
N ARG A 83 7.72 -14.34 -8.12
CA ARG A 83 8.49 -14.83 -6.97
C ARG A 83 8.31 -13.87 -5.80
N PRO A 84 8.33 -14.36 -4.55
CA PRO A 84 8.53 -13.49 -3.41
C PRO A 84 9.73 -12.57 -3.66
N GLY A 85 9.59 -11.28 -3.39
CA GLY A 85 10.62 -10.27 -3.67
C GLY A 85 10.45 -9.49 -4.97
N ASP A 86 9.64 -9.97 -5.93
CA ASP A 86 9.36 -9.23 -7.16
C ASP A 86 8.61 -7.93 -6.86
N ILE A 87 9.08 -6.82 -7.43
CA ILE A 87 8.52 -5.48 -7.19
C ILE A 87 7.43 -5.21 -8.23
N LEU A 88 6.27 -4.78 -7.75
CA LEU A 88 5.08 -4.52 -8.56
C LEU A 88 4.51 -3.13 -8.25
N PRO A 89 4.06 -2.39 -9.28
CA PRO A 89 3.21 -1.22 -9.05
C PRO A 89 1.85 -1.68 -8.52
N ALA A 90 1.25 -0.87 -7.66
CA ALA A 90 -0.05 -1.16 -7.07
C ALA A 90 -0.85 0.12 -6.88
N VAL A 91 -2.18 -0.01 -6.83
CA VAL A 91 -3.10 1.08 -6.52
C VAL A 91 -3.89 0.70 -5.27
N VAL A 92 -3.87 1.54 -4.25
CA VAL A 92 -4.67 1.33 -3.03
C VAL A 92 -6.15 1.44 -3.36
N THR A 93 -6.90 0.35 -3.18
CA THR A 93 -8.34 0.29 -3.49
C THR A 93 -9.22 0.37 -2.25
N GLY A 94 -8.69 -0.02 -1.08
CA GLY A 94 -9.41 0.03 0.18
C GLY A 94 -8.46 -0.01 1.36
N LEU A 95 -8.92 0.54 2.49
CA LEU A 95 -8.20 0.55 3.76
C LEU A 95 -9.03 -0.18 4.81
N ALA A 96 -8.36 -1.02 5.60
CA ALA A 96 -8.92 -1.76 6.72
C ALA A 96 -8.00 -1.62 7.94
N GLU A 97 -8.44 -2.00 9.13
CA GLU A 97 -7.66 -1.95 10.36
C GLU A 97 -6.36 -2.76 10.25
N PHE A 98 -6.43 -3.93 9.61
CA PHE A 98 -5.30 -4.84 9.44
C PHE A 98 -4.38 -4.51 8.25
N GLY A 99 -4.75 -3.56 7.39
CA GLY A 99 -3.93 -3.20 6.23
C GLY A 99 -4.68 -2.50 5.09
N ALA A 100 -4.08 -2.53 3.90
CA ALA A 100 -4.60 -1.96 2.68
C ALA A 100 -4.81 -3.05 1.62
N PHE A 101 -5.93 -2.99 0.92
CA PHE A 101 -6.16 -3.75 -0.30
C PHE A 101 -5.58 -2.95 -1.47
N CYS A 102 -4.79 -3.61 -2.29
CA CYS A 102 -4.11 -2.99 -3.42
C CYS A 102 -4.42 -3.75 -4.70
N ASP A 103 -4.86 -3.03 -5.73
CA ASP A 103 -4.94 -3.56 -7.09
C ASP A 103 -3.51 -3.67 -7.65
N ILE A 104 -3.08 -4.88 -7.93
CA ILE A 104 -1.76 -5.22 -8.46
C ILE A 104 -1.81 -5.61 -9.94
N GLY A 105 -2.90 -5.29 -10.60
CA GLY A 105 -3.13 -5.46 -12.04
C GLY A 105 -4.51 -6.02 -12.35
N CYS A 106 -5.21 -5.38 -13.27
CA CYS A 106 -6.53 -5.76 -13.79
C CYS A 106 -7.60 -6.02 -12.70
N GLY A 107 -7.46 -5.38 -11.52
CA GLY A 107 -8.36 -5.62 -10.39
C GLY A 107 -8.06 -6.87 -9.59
N ALA A 108 -6.92 -7.55 -9.82
CA ALA A 108 -6.42 -8.57 -8.92
C ALA A 108 -5.91 -7.91 -7.63
N LEU A 109 -6.38 -8.39 -6.48
CA LEU A 109 -6.11 -7.75 -5.20
C LEU A 109 -4.98 -8.46 -4.44
N GLY A 110 -4.03 -7.65 -3.95
CA GLY A 110 -3.05 -8.04 -2.95
C GLY A 110 -3.33 -7.37 -1.61
N LEU A 111 -2.94 -8.02 -0.52
CA LEU A 111 -3.05 -7.48 0.84
C LEU A 111 -1.71 -6.95 1.34
N LEU A 112 -1.65 -5.66 1.62
CA LEU A 112 -0.53 -4.98 2.27
C LEU A 112 -0.86 -4.80 3.76
N GLY A 113 -0.36 -5.67 4.62
CA GLY A 113 -0.61 -5.59 6.07
C GLY A 113 0.00 -4.33 6.70
N THR A 114 -0.65 -3.74 7.72
CA THR A 114 -0.24 -2.49 8.38
C THR A 114 1.23 -2.51 8.80
N ARG A 115 1.73 -3.62 9.36
CA ARG A 115 3.13 -3.79 9.78
C ARG A 115 4.12 -3.91 8.61
N ARG A 116 3.63 -4.05 7.37
CA ARG A 116 4.42 -4.17 6.15
C ARG A 116 4.47 -2.87 5.34
N ILE A 117 3.78 -1.83 5.79
CA ILE A 117 3.76 -0.52 5.12
C ILE A 117 5.11 0.17 5.32
N CYS A 118 5.56 0.36 6.57
CA CYS A 118 6.82 1.04 6.88
C CYS A 118 7.35 0.65 8.27
N MET A 119 8.58 1.05 8.57
CA MET A 119 9.26 0.75 9.84
C MET A 119 8.79 1.60 11.01
N SER A 120 8.17 2.74 10.77
CA SER A 120 7.60 3.58 11.83
C SER A 120 6.36 3.00 12.50
N ARG A 121 5.86 1.86 12.00
CA ARG A 121 4.72 1.10 12.56
C ARG A 121 3.49 1.98 12.78
N PRO A 122 2.82 2.43 11.72
CA PRO A 122 1.59 3.19 11.84
C PRO A 122 0.53 2.36 12.58
N ALA A 123 -0.36 3.02 13.31
CA ALA A 123 -1.48 2.34 13.98
C ALA A 123 -2.49 1.82 12.94
N HIS A 124 -2.74 2.62 11.92
CA HIS A 124 -3.66 2.32 10.82
C HIS A 124 -2.99 2.52 9.45
N ALA A 125 -3.43 1.78 8.45
CA ALA A 125 -2.94 1.97 7.08
C ALA A 125 -3.24 3.41 6.57
N ALA A 126 -4.33 4.01 7.01
CA ALA A 126 -4.73 5.38 6.70
C ALA A 126 -3.74 6.46 7.18
N ASP A 127 -2.86 6.15 8.14
CA ASP A 127 -1.81 7.09 8.60
C ASP A 127 -0.74 7.34 7.53
N CYS A 128 -0.63 6.43 6.56
CA CYS A 128 0.42 6.46 5.52
C CYS A 128 -0.12 6.41 4.10
N LEU A 129 -1.32 5.88 3.89
CA LEU A 129 -1.88 5.58 2.58
C LEU A 129 -3.26 6.23 2.39
N ARG A 130 -3.62 6.43 1.11
CA ARG A 130 -4.94 6.94 0.70
C ARG A 130 -5.52 6.05 -0.39
N VAL A 131 -6.83 5.87 -0.40
CA VAL A 131 -7.53 5.18 -1.51
C VAL A 131 -7.27 5.94 -2.82
N GLY A 132 -6.95 5.20 -3.88
CA GLY A 132 -6.55 5.75 -5.18
C GLY A 132 -5.05 6.05 -5.30
N GLN A 133 -4.28 5.97 -4.22
CA GLN A 133 -2.84 6.23 -4.25
C GLN A 133 -2.11 5.14 -5.04
N ARG A 134 -1.21 5.57 -5.94
CA ARG A 134 -0.27 4.68 -6.61
C ARG A 134 0.96 4.47 -5.73
N ILE A 135 1.33 3.23 -5.54
CA ILE A 135 2.46 2.80 -4.70
C ILE A 135 3.26 1.71 -5.41
N PHE A 136 4.48 1.47 -4.95
CA PHE A 136 5.25 0.27 -5.29
C PHE A 136 5.24 -0.68 -4.10
N THR A 137 5.12 -1.96 -4.39
CA THR A 137 5.11 -3.04 -3.39
C THR A 137 5.97 -4.19 -3.87
N ALA A 138 6.49 -4.98 -2.95
CA ALA A 138 7.11 -6.26 -3.28
C ALA A 138 6.16 -7.41 -2.88
N VAL A 139 6.17 -8.46 -3.66
CA VAL A 139 5.45 -9.70 -3.34
C VAL A 139 6.07 -10.31 -2.07
N ARG A 140 5.27 -10.52 -1.03
CA ARG A 140 5.75 -11.13 0.22
C ARG A 140 5.52 -12.63 0.25
N THR A 141 4.30 -13.05 -0.02
CA THR A 141 3.93 -14.47 -0.15
C THR A 141 2.89 -14.66 -1.23
N LEU A 142 2.94 -15.82 -1.84
CA LEU A 142 1.98 -16.29 -2.81
C LEU A 142 1.34 -17.56 -2.26
N ASP A 143 0.02 -17.60 -2.23
CA ASP A 143 -0.75 -18.78 -1.86
C ASP A 143 -1.57 -19.25 -3.07
N PRO A 144 -1.08 -20.23 -3.84
CA PRO A 144 -1.81 -20.74 -5.01
C PRO A 144 -3.11 -21.44 -4.65
N VAL A 145 -3.20 -22.06 -3.47
CA VAL A 145 -4.39 -22.80 -3.03
C VAL A 145 -5.54 -21.83 -2.71
N GLN A 146 -5.26 -20.84 -1.86
CA GLN A 146 -6.24 -19.82 -1.52
C GLN A 146 -6.31 -18.69 -2.57
N ARG A 147 -5.41 -18.73 -3.58
CA ARG A 147 -5.30 -17.72 -4.62
C ARG A 147 -5.17 -16.30 -4.02
N ARG A 148 -4.22 -16.16 -3.06
CA ARG A 148 -3.95 -14.92 -2.32
C ARG A 148 -2.53 -14.46 -2.53
N VAL A 149 -2.37 -13.13 -2.62
CA VAL A 149 -1.07 -12.46 -2.69
C VAL A 149 -0.96 -11.52 -1.50
N THR A 150 0.10 -11.66 -0.70
CA THR A 150 0.43 -10.67 0.31
C THR A 150 1.60 -9.82 -0.15
N LEU A 151 1.58 -8.56 0.24
CA LEU A 151 2.49 -7.53 -0.20
C LEU A 151 3.28 -6.95 0.97
N THR A 152 4.41 -6.34 0.65
CA THR A 152 5.20 -5.53 1.58
C THR A 152 5.73 -4.29 0.87
N MET A 153 5.87 -3.18 1.59
CA MET A 153 6.34 -1.92 1.02
C MET A 153 7.55 -1.37 1.79
N ARG A 154 7.67 -1.67 3.08
CA ARG A 154 8.72 -1.11 3.95
C ARG A 154 10.13 -1.38 3.44
N GLU A 155 10.36 -2.48 2.76
CA GLU A 155 11.65 -2.85 2.20
C GLU A 155 12.06 -1.93 1.03
N LEU A 156 11.08 -1.36 0.34
CA LEU A 156 11.28 -0.43 -0.77
C LEU A 156 11.53 1.02 -0.33
N LEU A 157 11.23 1.33 0.94
CA LEU A 157 11.41 2.67 1.53
C LEU A 157 12.81 2.87 2.14
N GLY A 158 13.73 1.96 1.83
CA GLY A 158 15.12 2.02 2.21
C GLY A 158 15.44 1.47 3.60
N THR A 159 16.72 1.33 3.84
CA THR A 159 17.33 0.91 5.10
C THR A 159 17.36 2.06 6.12
N TRP A 160 17.79 1.77 7.35
CA TRP A 160 18.01 2.79 8.37
C TRP A 160 19.05 3.81 7.90
N GLN A 161 20.17 3.33 7.35
CA GLN A 161 21.30 4.17 6.91
C GLN A 161 20.89 5.11 5.76
N GLU A 162 20.20 4.59 4.74
CA GLU A 162 19.73 5.39 3.61
C GLU A 162 18.76 6.50 4.06
N ASN A 163 17.89 6.21 5.02
CA ASN A 163 16.98 7.21 5.56
C ASN A 163 17.70 8.20 6.49
N ALA A 164 18.62 7.72 7.37
CA ALA A 164 19.35 8.57 8.28
C ALA A 164 20.33 9.52 7.58
N ALA A 165 20.90 9.11 6.44
CA ALA A 165 21.80 9.94 5.62
C ALA A 165 21.15 11.24 5.10
N ARG A 166 19.82 11.31 5.13
CA ARG A 166 19.06 12.52 4.74
C ARG A 166 19.04 13.61 5.81
N PHE A 167 19.56 13.31 7.00
CA PHE A 167 19.52 14.17 8.17
C PHE A 167 20.90 14.38 8.76
N ARG A 168 21.07 15.47 9.52
CA ARG A 168 22.29 15.80 10.26
C ARG A 168 21.94 16.23 11.68
N ALA A 169 22.84 15.94 12.63
CA ALA A 169 22.73 16.52 13.95
C ALA A 169 22.76 18.06 13.89
N GLY A 170 21.99 18.71 14.72
CA GLY A 170 21.82 20.17 14.70
C GLY A 170 20.69 20.67 13.79
N GLN A 171 20.04 19.81 13.01
CA GLN A 171 18.89 20.20 12.21
C GLN A 171 17.59 20.24 12.99
N THR A 172 16.73 21.20 12.66
CA THR A 172 15.33 21.22 13.06
C THR A 172 14.48 20.71 11.91
N VAL A 173 13.63 19.74 12.21
CA VAL A 173 12.80 19.06 11.22
C VAL A 173 11.42 18.77 11.78
N THR A 174 10.50 18.38 10.92
CA THR A 174 9.15 18.00 11.33
C THR A 174 9.03 16.48 11.43
N GLY A 175 8.15 16.00 12.31
CA GLY A 175 7.87 14.58 12.46
C GLY A 175 6.47 14.32 12.99
N VAL A 176 6.08 13.05 12.99
CA VAL A 176 4.80 12.59 13.53
C VAL A 176 5.04 11.66 14.70
N VAL A 177 4.45 11.94 15.85
CA VAL A 177 4.48 11.08 17.03
C VAL A 177 3.79 9.76 16.69
N ARG A 178 4.49 8.65 16.82
CA ARG A 178 3.95 7.30 16.55
C ARG A 178 3.52 6.59 17.81
N THR A 179 4.37 6.65 18.83
CA THR A 179 4.12 5.96 20.10
C THR A 179 4.70 6.81 21.22
N VAL A 180 3.99 6.89 22.33
CA VAL A 180 4.46 7.50 23.58
C VAL A 180 4.62 6.38 24.60
N THR A 181 5.76 6.36 25.30
CA THR A 181 6.12 5.40 26.33
C THR A 181 6.64 6.15 27.54
N ASP A 182 6.81 5.47 28.68
CA ASP A 182 7.30 6.07 29.91
C ASP A 182 8.75 6.61 29.78
N TYR A 183 9.53 6.03 28.85
CA TYR A 183 10.93 6.44 28.62
C TYR A 183 11.11 7.39 27.42
N GLY A 184 10.03 7.76 26.71
CA GLY A 184 10.09 8.73 25.64
C GLY A 184 9.04 8.55 24.55
N ALA A 185 9.09 9.46 23.58
CA ALA A 185 8.22 9.47 22.43
C ALA A 185 8.97 9.08 21.15
N PHE A 186 8.45 8.09 20.42
CA PHE A 186 8.94 7.73 19.10
C PHE A 186 8.30 8.64 18.04
N ILE A 187 9.14 9.37 17.33
CA ILE A 187 8.72 10.35 16.32
C ILE A 187 9.25 9.92 14.97
N ALA A 188 8.35 9.71 14.02
CA ALA A 188 8.69 9.37 12.64
C ALA A 188 9.15 10.62 11.89
N LEU A 189 10.40 10.63 11.46
CA LEU A 189 10.98 11.66 10.57
C LEU A 189 10.70 11.33 9.10
N THR A 190 10.71 10.05 8.77
CA THR A 190 10.24 9.47 7.50
C THR A 190 9.39 8.23 7.79
N PRO A 191 8.69 7.66 6.80
CA PRO A 191 7.98 6.39 6.99
C PRO A 191 8.90 5.28 7.52
N ASN A 192 10.17 5.26 7.13
CA ASN A 192 11.13 4.23 7.56
C ASN A 192 12.13 4.71 8.62
N LEU A 193 12.00 5.89 9.21
CA LEU A 193 12.96 6.39 10.20
C LEU A 193 12.26 7.05 11.38
N CYS A 194 12.49 6.51 12.57
CA CYS A 194 12.05 7.11 13.83
C CYS A 194 13.22 7.54 14.67
N GLY A 195 13.08 8.69 15.34
CA GLY A 195 13.92 9.10 16.46
C GLY A 195 13.16 8.97 17.78
N LEU A 196 13.89 9.06 18.88
CA LEU A 196 13.39 9.04 20.25
C LEU A 196 13.61 10.41 20.90
N ALA A 197 12.52 11.01 21.37
CA ALA A 197 12.53 12.20 22.21
C ALA A 197 12.32 11.84 23.67
N GLU A 198 12.71 12.73 24.58
CA GLU A 198 12.46 12.60 26.01
C GLU A 198 10.96 12.51 26.32
N PRO A 199 10.56 11.91 27.44
CA PRO A 199 9.15 11.84 27.83
C PRO A 199 8.52 13.23 27.95
N ASP A 200 7.36 13.40 27.32
CA ASP A 200 6.51 14.59 27.49
C ASP A 200 5.04 14.13 27.51
N GLY A 201 4.40 14.26 28.66
CA GLY A 201 3.00 13.83 28.86
C GLY A 201 1.96 14.59 28.01
N ARG A 202 2.38 15.65 27.30
CA ARG A 202 1.50 16.42 26.40
C ARG A 202 1.45 15.81 25.00
N LEU A 203 2.40 14.95 24.62
CA LEU A 203 2.45 14.34 23.29
C LEU A 203 1.39 13.26 23.14
N ARG A 204 0.83 13.18 21.94
CA ARG A 204 -0.18 12.18 21.57
C ARG A 204 0.21 11.48 20.27
N PRO A 205 -0.06 10.17 20.10
CA PRO A 205 0.11 9.49 18.82
C PRO A 205 -0.68 10.19 17.71
N GLY A 206 -0.06 10.31 16.52
CA GLY A 206 -0.62 11.03 15.37
C GLY A 206 -0.33 12.53 15.35
N GLN A 207 0.14 13.11 16.46
CA GLN A 207 0.44 14.53 16.55
C GLN A 207 1.64 14.92 15.69
N ALA A 208 1.51 16.02 14.94
CA ALA A 208 2.60 16.64 14.23
C ALA A 208 3.46 17.47 15.20
N VAL A 209 4.76 17.39 15.08
CA VAL A 209 5.72 18.09 15.95
C VAL A 209 6.91 18.63 15.16
N CYS A 210 7.46 19.73 15.63
CA CYS A 210 8.76 20.24 15.25
C CYS A 210 9.80 19.69 16.24
N VAL A 211 10.87 19.10 15.72
CA VAL A 211 11.91 18.45 16.53
C VAL A 211 13.31 18.90 16.13
N PHE A 212 14.19 19.00 17.11
CA PHE A 212 15.62 19.23 16.92
C PHE A 212 16.36 17.88 17.00
N ILE A 213 17.22 17.59 16.04
CA ILE A 213 18.05 16.39 16.02
C ILE A 213 19.29 16.61 16.86
N ARG A 214 19.33 16.04 18.06
CA ARG A 214 20.49 16.15 18.97
C ARG A 214 21.67 15.31 18.53
N ALA A 215 21.40 14.07 18.12
CA ALA A 215 22.44 13.13 17.69
C ALA A 215 21.86 12.05 16.78
N ILE A 216 22.67 11.60 15.84
CA ILE A 216 22.44 10.42 15.01
C ILE A 216 23.51 9.39 15.40
N LEU A 217 23.11 8.21 15.84
CA LEU A 217 23.97 7.15 16.38
C LEU A 217 23.85 5.90 15.51
N PRO A 218 24.66 5.79 14.43
CA PRO A 218 24.58 4.67 13.48
C PRO A 218 24.84 3.31 14.13
N GLU A 219 25.76 3.23 15.10
CA GLU A 219 26.15 1.98 15.77
C GLU A 219 24.96 1.34 16.52
N THR A 220 24.05 2.18 17.01
CA THR A 220 22.86 1.73 17.76
C THR A 220 21.57 1.88 16.98
N LEU A 221 21.63 2.37 15.74
CA LEU A 221 20.49 2.68 14.87
C LEU A 221 19.48 3.60 15.58
N ARG A 222 19.98 4.64 16.29
CA ARG A 222 19.16 5.57 17.06
C ARG A 222 19.35 7.00 16.60
N ILE A 223 18.27 7.78 16.70
CA ILE A 223 18.31 9.25 16.57
C ILE A 223 17.73 9.82 17.86
N LYS A 224 18.47 10.71 18.50
CA LYS A 224 18.03 11.46 19.68
C LYS A 224 17.40 12.77 19.25
N LEU A 225 16.19 13.02 19.71
CA LEU A 225 15.39 14.19 19.37
C LEU A 225 15.07 15.02 20.61
N THR A 226 14.85 16.31 20.41
CA THR A 226 14.16 17.19 21.37
C THR A 226 12.94 17.77 20.68
N VAL A 227 11.77 17.64 21.28
CA VAL A 227 10.55 18.29 20.79
C VAL A 227 10.63 19.78 21.11
N LEU A 228 10.44 20.60 20.12
CA LEU A 228 10.44 22.06 20.27
C LEU A 228 9.01 22.57 20.53
N HIS A 229 8.09 22.23 19.64
CA HIS A 229 6.68 22.59 19.76
C HIS A 229 5.80 21.67 18.89
N PRO A 230 4.52 21.53 19.24
CA PRO A 230 3.54 20.86 18.37
C PRO A 230 3.26 21.72 17.14
N LEU A 231 2.78 21.06 16.07
CA LEU A 231 2.32 21.69 14.84
C LEU A 231 0.83 21.38 14.65
N GLU A 232 0.08 22.29 14.04
CA GLU A 232 -1.35 22.11 13.78
C GLU A 232 -1.60 20.96 12.78
N ALA A 233 -0.79 20.88 11.71
CA ALA A 233 -0.83 19.82 10.73
C ALA A 233 0.52 19.65 10.04
N LEU A 234 0.72 18.47 9.49
CA LEU A 234 1.80 18.21 8.53
C LEU A 234 1.18 17.66 7.24
N PRO A 235 1.75 18.02 6.09
CA PRO A 235 1.43 17.29 4.86
C PRO A 235 1.79 15.81 5.06
N PRO A 236 1.08 14.88 4.39
CA PRO A 236 1.41 13.46 4.44
C PRO A 236 2.88 13.23 4.13
N GLN A 237 3.55 12.40 4.94
CA GLN A 237 4.95 12.07 4.71
C GLN A 237 5.11 11.41 3.33
N ALA A 238 5.96 11.97 2.49
CA ALA A 238 6.22 11.42 1.16
C ALA A 238 6.81 10.01 1.24
N LEU A 239 6.28 9.10 0.43
CA LEU A 239 6.86 7.78 0.23
C LEU A 239 8.02 7.92 -0.75
N VAL A 240 9.24 7.89 -0.22
CA VAL A 240 10.45 7.93 -1.04
C VAL A 240 10.98 6.52 -1.19
N TYR A 241 10.87 5.99 -2.39
CA TYR A 241 11.30 4.63 -2.73
C TYR A 241 12.78 4.62 -3.09
N THR A 242 13.52 3.66 -2.56
CA THR A 242 14.91 3.36 -2.98
C THR A 242 14.94 2.38 -4.14
N ARG A 243 13.86 1.61 -4.32
CA ARG A 243 13.66 0.70 -5.45
C ARG A 243 12.21 0.73 -5.89
N THR A 244 11.98 0.72 -7.21
CA THR A 244 10.64 0.73 -7.84
C THR A 244 10.45 -0.40 -8.84
N GLU A 245 11.51 -1.18 -9.10
CA GLU A 245 11.51 -2.29 -10.05
C GLU A 245 12.54 -3.36 -9.67
N GLY A 246 12.47 -4.51 -10.32
CA GLY A 246 13.38 -5.64 -10.13
C GLY A 246 12.93 -6.60 -9.03
N HIS A 247 13.91 -7.21 -8.36
CA HIS A 247 13.71 -8.26 -7.37
C HIS A 247 14.53 -8.00 -6.11
N LEU A 248 14.01 -8.42 -4.96
CA LEU A 248 14.66 -8.38 -3.65
C LEU A 248 14.82 -9.81 -3.11
N ASP A 249 16.05 -10.30 -2.96
CA ASP A 249 16.30 -11.57 -2.26
C ASP A 249 16.35 -11.39 -0.75
N LEU A 250 16.97 -10.27 -0.32
CA LEU A 250 17.22 -9.96 1.07
C LEU A 250 17.13 -8.47 1.32
N TRP A 251 16.51 -8.10 2.41
CA TRP A 251 16.55 -6.74 2.94
C TRP A 251 16.87 -6.75 4.43
N ARG A 252 17.74 -5.83 4.85
CA ARG A 252 18.13 -5.63 6.26
C ARG A 252 17.94 -4.19 6.67
N TYR A 253 17.23 -3.98 7.76
CA TYR A 253 17.06 -2.67 8.37
C TYR A 253 18.09 -2.48 9.47
N GLY A 254 19.32 -2.11 9.09
CA GLY A 254 20.47 -1.95 9.94
C GLY A 254 21.75 -2.50 9.32
N THR A 255 22.79 -2.63 10.15
CA THR A 255 24.05 -3.27 9.76
C THR A 255 23.95 -4.79 9.78
N PRO A 256 24.87 -5.52 9.12
CA PRO A 256 24.91 -6.98 9.19
C PRO A 256 24.87 -7.53 10.61
N ASP A 257 25.62 -6.90 11.52
CA ASP A 257 25.77 -7.33 12.92
C ASP A 257 24.63 -6.84 13.82
N ARG A 258 23.89 -5.83 13.39
CA ARG A 258 22.82 -5.23 14.17
C ARG A 258 21.65 -4.80 13.30
N ALA A 259 20.82 -5.76 12.91
CA ALA A 259 19.60 -5.50 12.16
C ALA A 259 18.37 -5.49 13.07
N LYS A 260 17.57 -4.43 13.04
CA LYS A 260 16.27 -4.35 13.73
C LYS A 260 15.18 -5.15 13.02
N ALA A 261 15.34 -5.39 11.73
CA ALA A 261 14.46 -6.25 10.93
C ALA A 261 15.25 -6.84 9.77
N VAL A 262 14.92 -8.08 9.42
CA VAL A 262 15.42 -8.77 8.23
C VAL A 262 14.22 -9.34 7.50
N THR A 263 14.20 -9.21 6.18
CA THR A 263 13.24 -9.87 5.31
C THR A 263 14.02 -10.69 4.28
N ILE A 264 13.79 -11.99 4.27
CA ILE A 264 14.24 -12.92 3.24
C ILE A 264 12.99 -13.23 2.42
N PHE A 265 13.10 -13.11 1.13
CA PHE A 265 12.00 -13.37 0.20
C PHE A 265 12.05 -14.76 -0.37
#